data_5c76937b74a0e89fb84ba6a5ab9087ce
#
_entry.id   5c76937b74a0e89fb84ba6a5ab9087ce
#
_cell.length_a   1.000
_cell.length_b   1.000
_cell.length_c   1.000
_cell.angle_alpha   90.00
_cell.angle_beta   90.00
_cell.angle_gamma   90.00
#
_symmetry.space_group_name_H-M   'P 1'
#
loop_
_entity.id
_entity.type
_entity.pdbx_description
1 polymer ?
#
loop_
_entity_poly.entity_id
_entity_poly.type
_entity_poly.pdbx_seq_one_letter_code
_entity_poly.pdbx_strand_id
1 'polypeptide(L)'
;MLRRLVLTAVASAAASVAALSAAPAVALSPVPAVPADLGPIPLPSQLTGASPDRLTVKVTDAGEGNNGTYKLECHPTGGTHPSAQEACEKLDQERWGRDLFAPTPADANCTMQYGGPATARITGTWHGRPVDATYDRSNGCEISRWNNMVPVLPEAGA
;
A
#
# COMPACT_ATOMS: atom_id res chain seq x y z
N MET A 1 -13.38 9.63 -47.36
CA MET A 1 -12.08 9.88 -48.03
C MET A 1 -11.10 8.81 -47.55
N LEU A 2 -10.74 7.89 -48.44
CA LEU A 2 -9.80 6.78 -48.21
C LEU A 2 -8.36 7.31 -48.20
N ARG A 3 -7.51 6.88 -47.24
CA ARG A 3 -6.04 6.86 -47.41
C ARG A 3 -5.51 5.71 -46.56
N ARG A 4 -5.30 4.60 -47.21
CA ARG A 4 -4.11 3.94 -47.78
C ARG A 4 -3.10 3.49 -46.72
N LEU A 5 -3.11 2.15 -46.56
CA LEU A 5 -2.06 1.33 -45.97
C LEU A 5 -0.70 1.55 -46.68
N VAL A 6 0.37 1.56 -45.93
CA VAL A 6 1.71 1.20 -46.39
C VAL A 6 2.30 0.16 -45.43
N LEU A 7 2.37 -1.06 -45.90
CA LEU A 7 3.19 -2.13 -45.32
C LEU A 7 4.62 -1.96 -45.87
N THR A 8 5.60 -1.93 -44.98
CA THR A 8 7.00 -2.18 -45.34
C THR A 8 7.52 -3.34 -44.47
N ALA A 9 7.65 -4.47 -45.11
CA ALA A 9 8.40 -5.63 -44.62
C ALA A 9 9.89 -5.40 -44.91
N VAL A 10 10.72 -5.54 -43.87
CA VAL A 10 12.18 -5.65 -44.03
C VAL A 10 12.61 -6.98 -43.42
N ALA A 11 12.94 -7.90 -44.30
CA ALA A 11 13.62 -9.15 -43.99
C ALA A 11 15.13 -8.85 -43.87
N SER A 12 15.76 -9.27 -42.81
CA SER A 12 17.22 -9.33 -42.70
C SER A 12 17.61 -10.69 -42.15
N ALA A 13 18.20 -11.49 -43.04
CA ALA A 13 18.92 -12.71 -42.74
C ALA A 13 20.33 -12.34 -42.23
N ALA A 14 20.80 -12.96 -41.18
CA ALA A 14 22.21 -12.91 -40.80
C ALA A 14 22.66 -14.19 -40.08
N ALA A 15 23.55 -14.76 -40.66
CA ALA A 15 24.57 -15.77 -40.47
C ALA A 15 24.91 -16.19 -39.01
N SER A 16 24.89 -17.53 -38.87
CA SER A 16 25.41 -18.28 -37.73
C SER A 16 26.94 -18.33 -37.78
N VAL A 17 27.60 -17.92 -36.71
CA VAL A 17 29.01 -18.24 -36.47
C VAL A 17 29.08 -19.11 -35.22
N ALA A 18 29.37 -20.38 -35.41
CA ALA A 18 29.66 -21.33 -34.34
C ALA A 18 31.11 -21.13 -33.87
N ALA A 19 31.31 -20.61 -32.66
CA ALA A 19 32.59 -20.64 -32.00
C ALA A 19 32.62 -21.81 -31.01
N LEU A 20 33.42 -22.83 -31.30
CA LEU A 20 33.78 -23.88 -30.36
C LEU A 20 34.72 -23.28 -29.30
N SER A 21 34.22 -23.06 -28.13
CA SER A 21 35.07 -22.71 -26.96
C SER A 21 35.32 -24.01 -26.18
N ALA A 22 36.56 -24.45 -26.16
CA ALA A 22 37.02 -25.53 -25.27
C ALA A 22 36.91 -25.10 -23.81
N ALA A 23 36.15 -25.85 -23.03
CA ALA A 23 36.06 -25.65 -21.58
C ALA A 23 37.33 -26.19 -20.90
N PRO A 24 37.98 -25.43 -19.99
CA PRO A 24 39.02 -25.98 -19.13
C PRO A 24 38.40 -26.92 -18.08
N ALA A 25 38.94 -28.11 -17.95
CA ALA A 25 38.58 -29.05 -16.91
C ALA A 25 38.98 -28.48 -15.55
N VAL A 26 38.01 -28.03 -14.75
CA VAL A 26 38.26 -27.68 -13.35
C VAL A 26 38.34 -28.98 -12.56
N ALA A 27 39.50 -29.22 -11.95
CA ALA A 27 39.75 -30.30 -11.03
C ALA A 27 38.78 -30.16 -9.83
N LEU A 28 37.92 -31.19 -9.61
CA LEU A 28 37.12 -31.28 -8.39
C LEU A 28 38.09 -31.53 -7.21
N SER A 29 38.30 -30.51 -6.40
CA SER A 29 38.86 -30.68 -5.08
C SER A 29 37.91 -31.46 -4.19
N PRO A 30 38.37 -32.46 -3.41
CA PRO A 30 37.47 -33.16 -2.49
C PRO A 30 36.95 -32.21 -1.42
N VAL A 31 35.64 -32.02 -1.39
CA VAL A 31 34.95 -31.26 -0.34
C VAL A 31 35.14 -32.02 0.98
N PRO A 32 35.63 -31.40 2.07
CA PRO A 32 35.71 -32.01 3.35
C PRO A 32 34.28 -32.38 3.81
N ALA A 33 34.09 -33.66 4.26
CA ALA A 33 32.83 -34.08 4.78
C ALA A 33 32.44 -33.24 6.00
N VAL A 34 31.41 -32.43 5.86
CA VAL A 34 30.81 -31.65 6.96
C VAL A 34 30.10 -32.67 7.90
N PRO A 35 30.35 -32.66 9.21
CA PRO A 35 29.63 -33.55 10.13
C PRO A 35 28.13 -33.25 10.06
N ALA A 36 27.34 -34.32 9.91
CA ALA A 36 25.87 -34.28 9.75
C ALA A 36 25.13 -34.05 11.08
N ASP A 37 25.66 -33.22 11.95
CA ASP A 37 25.02 -32.86 13.22
C ASP A 37 24.77 -31.35 13.30
N LEU A 38 24.19 -30.83 12.23
CA LEU A 38 23.54 -29.53 12.30
C LEU A 38 22.06 -29.81 12.62
N GLY A 39 21.74 -29.71 13.92
CA GLY A 39 20.34 -29.62 14.33
C GLY A 39 19.59 -28.56 13.52
N PRO A 40 18.24 -28.56 13.52
CA PRO A 40 17.45 -27.66 12.73
C PRO A 40 17.91 -26.22 12.98
N ILE A 41 18.55 -25.59 11.95
CA ILE A 41 18.94 -24.20 11.99
C ILE A 41 17.63 -23.43 12.16
N PRO A 42 17.41 -22.70 13.26
CA PRO A 42 16.27 -21.83 13.34
C PRO A 42 16.41 -20.81 12.22
N LEU A 43 15.57 -20.95 11.18
CA LEU A 43 15.42 -19.92 10.15
C LEU A 43 15.07 -18.61 10.86
N PRO A 44 15.86 -17.56 10.70
CA PRO A 44 15.47 -16.28 11.24
C PRO A 44 14.12 -15.92 10.63
N SER A 45 13.11 -15.74 11.50
CA SER A 45 11.74 -15.34 11.13
C SER A 45 11.66 -13.96 10.44
N GLN A 46 12.79 -13.45 9.97
CA GLN A 46 12.94 -12.12 9.39
C GLN A 46 12.86 -12.07 7.86
N LEU A 47 12.60 -13.21 7.20
CA LEU A 47 12.46 -13.24 5.74
C LEU A 47 11.02 -12.97 5.27
N THR A 48 10.08 -12.74 6.18
CA THR A 48 8.75 -12.19 5.88
C THR A 48 8.59 -10.80 6.49
N GLY A 49 9.60 -9.97 6.33
CA GLY A 49 9.68 -8.67 6.99
C GLY A 49 8.96 -7.54 6.27
N ALA A 50 7.72 -7.73 5.85
CA ALA A 50 6.80 -6.61 5.78
C ALA A 50 6.25 -6.42 7.19
N SER A 51 6.62 -5.34 7.87
CA SER A 51 5.92 -4.96 9.10
C SER A 51 4.44 -4.88 8.76
N PRO A 52 3.56 -5.57 9.53
CA PRO A 52 2.13 -5.53 9.23
C PRO A 52 1.67 -4.09 9.22
N ASP A 53 0.86 -3.75 8.22
CA ASP A 53 0.23 -2.44 8.15
C ASP A 53 -0.71 -2.31 9.34
N ARG A 54 -0.41 -1.36 10.21
CA ARG A 54 -1.11 -1.19 11.47
C ARG A 54 -1.42 0.26 11.69
N LEU A 55 -2.71 0.57 11.74
CA LEU A 55 -3.22 1.91 11.95
C LEU A 55 -4.07 1.96 13.24
N THR A 56 -3.99 3.08 13.93
CA THR A 56 -4.89 3.44 15.02
C THR A 56 -5.77 4.59 14.54
N VAL A 57 -7.06 4.37 14.49
CA VAL A 57 -8.08 5.34 14.07
C VAL A 57 -8.81 5.83 15.31
N LYS A 58 -8.64 7.10 15.66
CA LYS A 58 -9.37 7.75 16.75
C LYS A 58 -10.40 8.72 16.16
N VAL A 59 -11.66 8.54 16.53
CA VAL A 59 -12.79 9.35 16.04
C VAL A 59 -13.48 10.00 17.22
N THR A 60 -13.81 11.27 17.10
CA THR A 60 -14.55 12.07 18.10
C THR A 60 -15.61 12.91 17.40
N ASP A 61 -16.72 13.15 18.10
CA ASP A 61 -17.83 14.01 17.68
C ASP A 61 -18.48 13.63 16.35
N ALA A 62 -18.40 12.33 15.97
CA ALA A 62 -18.98 11.79 14.74
C ALA A 62 -20.41 11.22 14.93
N GLY A 63 -21.02 11.48 16.07
CA GLY A 63 -22.36 10.98 16.43
C GLY A 63 -22.29 9.71 17.28
N GLU A 64 -23.48 9.27 17.74
CA GLU A 64 -23.61 8.08 18.58
C GLU A 64 -23.15 6.83 17.84
N GLY A 65 -22.37 5.99 18.50
CA GLY A 65 -21.84 4.74 17.96
C GLY A 65 -20.63 4.87 17.03
N ASN A 66 -20.30 6.09 16.59
CA ASN A 66 -19.20 6.35 15.66
C ASN A 66 -17.91 6.84 16.34
N ASN A 67 -17.99 7.20 17.62
CA ASN A 67 -16.88 7.67 18.40
C ASN A 67 -16.08 6.49 18.97
N GLY A 68 -14.76 6.62 18.99
CA GLY A 68 -13.92 5.57 19.57
C GLY A 68 -12.48 5.59 19.09
N THR A 69 -11.75 4.58 19.55
CA THR A 69 -10.41 4.29 19.07
C THR A 69 -10.36 2.86 18.59
N TYR A 70 -10.06 2.68 17.33
CA TYR A 70 -10.05 1.42 16.64
C TYR A 70 -8.64 1.07 16.18
N LYS A 71 -8.27 -0.19 16.24
CA LYS A 71 -7.07 -0.73 15.60
C LYS A 71 -7.47 -1.34 14.28
N LEU A 72 -6.82 -0.93 13.23
CA LEU A 72 -6.94 -1.51 11.89
C LEU A 72 -5.61 -2.15 11.54
N GLU A 73 -5.63 -3.45 11.32
CA GLU A 73 -4.50 -4.20 10.82
C GLU A 73 -4.84 -4.70 9.42
N CYS A 74 -3.89 -4.54 8.49
CA CYS A 74 -4.02 -5.05 7.13
C CYS A 74 -2.82 -5.94 6.81
N HIS A 75 -3.04 -6.92 5.94
CA HIS A 75 -1.99 -7.88 5.50
C HIS A 75 -1.34 -8.69 6.63
N PRO A 76 -2.15 -9.51 7.39
CA PRO A 76 -3.56 -9.86 7.19
C PRO A 76 -4.52 -8.87 7.86
N THR A 77 -5.78 -8.87 7.36
CA THR A 77 -6.86 -8.04 7.92
C THR A 77 -7.20 -8.45 9.34
N GLY A 78 -7.33 -7.47 10.25
CA GLY A 78 -7.63 -7.69 11.65
C GLY A 78 -7.78 -6.40 12.46
N GLY A 79 -7.73 -6.55 13.78
CA GLY A 79 -7.87 -5.44 14.71
C GLY A 79 -9.28 -5.31 15.30
N THR A 80 -9.63 -4.12 15.77
CA THR A 80 -10.93 -3.82 16.40
C THR A 80 -11.81 -2.90 15.56
N HIS A 81 -11.36 -2.58 14.34
CA HIS A 81 -12.13 -1.73 13.43
C HIS A 81 -13.40 -2.46 12.97
N PRO A 82 -14.60 -1.82 13.02
CA PRO A 82 -15.86 -2.51 12.71
C PRO A 82 -15.95 -2.99 11.26
N SER A 83 -15.33 -2.27 10.33
CA SER A 83 -15.29 -2.60 8.89
C SER A 83 -13.85 -2.84 8.43
N ALA A 84 -13.09 -3.67 9.15
CA ALA A 84 -11.65 -3.85 8.90
C ALA A 84 -11.35 -4.32 7.46
N GLN A 85 -12.16 -5.24 6.92
CA GLN A 85 -11.98 -5.76 5.57
C GLN A 85 -12.12 -4.65 4.52
N GLU A 86 -13.25 -3.96 4.52
CA GLU A 86 -13.56 -2.91 3.55
C GLU A 86 -12.61 -1.71 3.71
N ALA A 87 -12.18 -1.43 4.94
CA ALA A 87 -11.21 -0.37 5.21
C ALA A 87 -9.83 -0.70 4.62
N CYS A 88 -9.37 -1.94 4.76
CA CYS A 88 -8.12 -2.39 4.12
C CYS A 88 -8.23 -2.36 2.59
N GLU A 89 -9.32 -2.86 2.02
CA GLU A 89 -9.58 -2.82 0.58
C GLU A 89 -9.61 -1.38 0.05
N LYS A 90 -10.22 -0.46 0.79
CA LYS A 90 -10.24 0.96 0.44
C LYS A 90 -8.85 1.57 0.40
N LEU A 91 -8.02 1.32 1.41
CA LEU A 91 -6.66 1.82 1.47
C LEU A 91 -5.77 1.22 0.36
N ASP A 92 -6.01 -0.04 -0.01
CA ASP A 92 -5.27 -0.72 -1.08
C ASP A 92 -5.61 -0.21 -2.48
N GLN A 93 -6.88 0.15 -2.72
CA GLN A 93 -7.34 0.66 -4.03
C GLN A 93 -6.69 1.99 -4.39
N GLU A 94 -6.35 2.82 -3.40
CA GLU A 94 -5.80 4.17 -3.61
C GLU A 94 -4.28 4.19 -3.87
N ARG A 95 -3.66 3.03 -4.10
CA ARG A 95 -2.21 2.88 -4.41
C ARG A 95 -1.73 3.69 -5.61
N TRP A 96 -2.64 4.12 -6.50
CA TRP A 96 -2.31 4.61 -7.85
C TRP A 96 -2.34 6.13 -8.00
N GLY A 97 -2.01 6.90 -6.96
CA GLY A 97 -1.72 8.33 -7.15
C GLY A 97 -2.40 9.31 -6.22
N ARG A 98 -3.17 8.87 -5.25
CA ARG A 98 -3.65 9.72 -4.16
C ARG A 98 -3.06 9.26 -2.84
N ASP A 99 -2.38 10.17 -2.18
CA ASP A 99 -2.03 9.97 -0.78
C ASP A 99 -3.24 10.34 0.07
N LEU A 100 -4.00 9.34 0.50
CA LEU A 100 -5.19 9.53 1.35
C LEU A 100 -4.85 10.18 2.69
N PHE A 101 -3.61 10.07 3.12
CA PHE A 101 -3.14 10.65 4.38
C PHE A 101 -2.61 12.07 4.22
N ALA A 102 -2.45 12.55 2.98
CA ALA A 102 -1.98 13.90 2.74
C ALA A 102 -3.00 14.95 3.22
N PRO A 103 -2.54 16.07 3.79
CA PRO A 103 -3.42 17.19 4.13
C PRO A 103 -3.95 17.86 2.86
N THR A 104 -5.04 18.60 3.00
CA THR A 104 -5.50 19.50 1.93
C THR A 104 -4.40 20.53 1.61
N PRO A 105 -4.07 20.75 0.33
CA PRO A 105 -3.10 21.78 -0.05
C PRO A 105 -3.49 23.17 0.49
N ALA A 106 -2.51 23.93 0.95
CA ALA A 106 -2.76 25.25 1.56
C ALA A 106 -3.36 26.29 0.58
N ASP A 107 -3.17 26.06 -0.72
CA ASP A 107 -3.69 26.88 -1.81
C ASP A 107 -5.00 26.34 -2.43
N ALA A 108 -5.59 25.31 -1.82
CA ALA A 108 -6.83 24.73 -2.31
C ALA A 108 -8.01 25.70 -2.15
N ASN A 109 -8.81 25.83 -3.20
CA ASN A 109 -10.05 26.60 -3.15
C ASN A 109 -11.18 25.75 -2.56
N CYS A 110 -11.45 25.93 -1.28
CA CYS A 110 -12.45 25.18 -0.55
C CYS A 110 -13.73 26.02 -0.32
N THR A 111 -14.88 25.37 -0.44
CA THR A 111 -16.15 26.01 -0.07
C THR A 111 -16.22 26.18 1.44
N MET A 112 -16.92 27.21 1.92
CA MET A 112 -17.13 27.50 3.35
C MET A 112 -18.23 26.63 3.99
N GLN A 113 -18.49 25.48 3.41
CA GLN A 113 -19.49 24.54 3.92
C GLN A 113 -18.95 23.87 5.22
N TYR A 114 -19.76 23.89 6.27
CA TYR A 114 -19.50 23.16 7.50
C TYR A 114 -20.23 21.82 7.51
N GLY A 115 -19.52 20.74 7.75
CA GLY A 115 -20.04 19.38 7.70
C GLY A 115 -20.23 18.72 9.07
N GLY A 116 -20.26 19.51 10.15
CA GLY A 116 -20.39 18.99 11.51
C GLY A 116 -19.07 18.95 12.29
N PRO A 117 -19.13 18.64 13.61
CA PRO A 117 -18.00 18.73 14.52
C PRO A 117 -17.04 17.52 14.47
N ALA A 118 -17.34 16.51 13.65
CA ALA A 118 -16.57 15.26 13.60
C ALA A 118 -15.10 15.51 13.31
N THR A 119 -14.24 14.91 14.11
CA THR A 119 -12.80 14.92 13.92
C THR A 119 -12.22 13.51 14.05
N ALA A 120 -11.13 13.24 13.33
CA ALA A 120 -10.43 11.98 13.44
C ALA A 120 -8.91 12.16 13.31
N ARG A 121 -8.16 11.24 13.93
CA ARG A 121 -6.72 11.11 13.75
C ARG A 121 -6.38 9.66 13.44
N ILE A 122 -5.59 9.46 12.42
CA ILE A 122 -5.07 8.15 12.01
C ILE A 122 -3.55 8.18 12.22
N THR A 123 -3.05 7.24 13.02
CA THR A 123 -1.61 7.11 13.29
C THR A 123 -1.18 5.66 13.13
N GLY A 124 0.08 5.45 12.77
CA GLY A 124 0.62 4.10 12.65
C GLY A 124 1.59 3.93 11.51
N THR A 125 1.51 2.79 10.82
CA THR A 125 2.37 2.45 9.69
C THR A 125 1.52 1.90 8.55
N TRP A 126 1.75 2.39 7.34
CA TRP A 126 1.13 1.93 6.11
C TRP A 126 2.20 1.72 5.03
N HIS A 127 2.31 0.49 4.50
CA HIS A 127 3.38 0.07 3.57
C HIS A 127 4.80 0.46 4.04
N GLY A 128 5.06 0.25 5.34
CA GLY A 128 6.33 0.58 5.96
C GLY A 128 6.59 2.08 6.17
N ARG A 129 5.62 2.96 5.85
CA ARG A 129 5.73 4.41 6.03
C ARG A 129 4.96 4.84 7.27
N PRO A 130 5.51 5.74 8.10
CA PRO A 130 4.76 6.28 9.23
C PRO A 130 3.60 7.14 8.74
N VAL A 131 2.45 6.99 9.39
CA VAL A 131 1.22 7.76 9.15
C VAL A 131 0.89 8.56 10.40
N ASP A 132 0.62 9.84 10.22
CA ASP A 132 0.01 10.74 11.23
C ASP A 132 -0.83 11.77 10.48
N ALA A 133 -2.12 11.50 10.35
CA ALA A 133 -3.06 12.31 9.59
C ALA A 133 -4.27 12.68 10.44
N THR A 134 -4.68 13.94 10.35
CA THR A 134 -5.89 14.46 11.01
C THR A 134 -6.95 14.76 9.96
N TYR A 135 -8.20 14.57 10.34
CA TYR A 135 -9.37 14.80 9.50
C TYR A 135 -10.40 15.57 10.29
N ASP A 136 -11.08 16.47 9.64
CA ASP A 136 -12.22 17.22 10.15
C ASP A 136 -13.25 17.45 9.03
N ARG A 137 -14.27 18.24 9.30
CA ARG A 137 -15.33 18.57 8.35
C ARG A 137 -15.62 20.07 8.31
N SER A 138 -14.60 20.89 8.56
CA SER A 138 -14.71 22.34 8.70
C SER A 138 -15.02 23.08 7.39
N ASN A 139 -14.75 22.48 6.25
CA ASN A 139 -15.00 23.07 4.93
C ASN A 139 -15.20 21.98 3.87
N GLY A 140 -15.56 22.36 2.63
CA GLY A 140 -15.87 21.39 1.59
C GLY A 140 -14.71 20.50 1.16
N CYS A 141 -13.46 20.96 1.25
CA CYS A 141 -12.30 20.13 0.97
C CYS A 141 -12.10 19.06 2.06
N GLU A 142 -12.21 19.45 3.32
CA GLU A 142 -12.08 18.53 4.46
C GLU A 142 -13.26 17.54 4.52
N ILE A 143 -14.49 17.97 4.19
CA ILE A 143 -15.63 17.07 4.01
C ILE A 143 -15.33 16.02 2.93
N SER A 144 -14.83 16.45 1.77
CA SER A 144 -14.45 15.53 0.68
C SER A 144 -13.35 14.58 1.12
N ARG A 145 -12.34 15.08 1.83
CA ARG A 145 -11.23 14.29 2.35
C ARG A 145 -11.70 13.24 3.35
N TRP A 146 -12.61 13.61 4.28
CA TRP A 146 -13.27 12.67 5.19
C TRP A 146 -14.03 11.58 4.43
N ASN A 147 -14.89 11.99 3.49
CA ASN A 147 -15.75 11.06 2.73
C ASN A 147 -14.92 10.10 1.87
N ASN A 148 -13.75 10.53 1.38
CA ASN A 148 -12.83 9.66 0.66
C ASN A 148 -12.19 8.59 1.56
N MET A 149 -12.19 8.78 2.88
CA MET A 149 -11.69 7.81 3.85
C MET A 149 -12.74 6.83 4.35
N VAL A 150 -14.00 6.98 4.00
CA VAL A 150 -15.04 5.99 4.34
C VAL A 150 -14.78 4.70 3.55
N PRO A 151 -14.76 3.51 4.18
CA PRO A 151 -15.17 3.18 5.56
C PRO A 151 -14.05 3.16 6.63
N VAL A 152 -12.82 3.60 6.33
CA VAL A 152 -11.75 3.74 7.35
C VAL A 152 -12.17 4.72 8.45
N LEU A 153 -12.83 5.82 8.05
CA LEU A 153 -13.57 6.70 8.93
C LEU A 153 -15.07 6.38 8.81
N PRO A 154 -15.85 6.55 9.88
CA PRO A 154 -17.30 6.35 9.81
C PRO A 154 -17.96 7.41 8.93
N GLU A 155 -19.15 7.09 8.43
CA GLU A 155 -20.02 8.13 7.89
C GLU A 155 -20.36 9.12 8.99
N ALA A 156 -20.09 10.40 8.78
CA ALA A 156 -20.47 11.45 9.69
C ALA A 156 -21.60 12.27 9.05
N GLY A 157 -22.73 12.32 9.74
CA GLY A 157 -23.85 13.18 9.36
C GLY A 157 -23.48 14.65 9.47
N ALA A 158 -24.20 15.48 8.71
CA ALA A 158 -24.16 16.94 8.85
C ALA A 158 -25.01 17.38 10.04
#